data_f9f468d3fae83504bc1f8a2062df4011
#
_entry.id   f9f468d3fae83504bc1f8a2062df4011
#
_cell.length_a   1.000
_cell.length_b   1.000
_cell.length_c   1.000
_cell.angle_alpha   90.00
_cell.angle_beta   90.00
_cell.angle_gamma   90.00
#
_symmetry.space_group_name_H-M   'P 1'
#
loop_
_entity.id
_entity.type
_entity.pdbx_description
1 polymer ?
#
loop_
_entity_poly.entity_id
_entity_poly.type
_entity_poly.pdbx_seq_one_letter_code
_entity_poly.pdbx_strand_id
1 'polypeptide(L)'
;MQESPARHFNLAGASNFRDLGGYRGRDGRAVRWRQIFRSNHLGHLTEADVDVLRGLGLKSAFDLRGTEERATAICALEEIAVHSLPIEPTVVADLRALLDAGSPLSSAEAADAMRNSYRSYVRQNTPRFSALFTHLLEDHAPLVIHCTAGKDRTGFACALILHALGVPDDQIAQDYLLTNRFYRRDPSSVSDLPEAVTQVLTSVESSFLAASFDVISADYGDLESYFREGLGVGPRERAALEASYLAP
;
A
#
# COMPACT_ATOMS: atom_id res chain seq x y z
N MET A 1 16.84 -8.67 -26.65
CA MET A 1 16.20 -7.87 -25.58
C MET A 1 15.52 -8.87 -24.66
N GLN A 2 15.93 -8.95 -23.39
CA GLN A 2 15.19 -9.76 -22.42
C GLN A 2 13.83 -9.08 -22.20
N GLU A 3 12.74 -9.81 -22.34
CA GLU A 3 11.42 -9.31 -21.99
C GLU A 3 11.40 -8.92 -20.50
N SER A 4 10.83 -7.75 -20.20
CA SER A 4 10.65 -7.34 -18.81
C SER A 4 9.73 -8.34 -18.09
N PRO A 5 10.03 -8.73 -16.85
CA PRO A 5 9.17 -9.63 -16.09
C PRO A 5 7.72 -9.10 -15.99
N ALA A 6 6.75 -10.00 -15.96
CA ALA A 6 5.35 -9.60 -15.75
C ALA A 6 5.19 -8.93 -14.38
N ARG A 7 4.59 -7.72 -14.36
CA ARG A 7 4.34 -6.98 -13.12
C ARG A 7 3.20 -7.57 -12.31
N HIS A 8 2.09 -7.89 -12.95
CA HIS A 8 0.86 -8.38 -12.31
C HIS A 8 0.77 -9.90 -12.36
N PHE A 9 0.33 -10.50 -11.26
CA PHE A 9 0.04 -11.92 -11.13
C PHE A 9 -1.47 -12.11 -10.98
N ASN A 10 -2.04 -12.94 -11.83
CA ASN A 10 -3.48 -13.23 -11.78
C ASN A 10 -3.74 -14.37 -10.81
N LEU A 11 -3.75 -14.06 -9.51
CA LEU A 11 -4.09 -15.00 -8.45
C LEU A 11 -5.62 -15.09 -8.28
N ALA A 12 -6.13 -16.26 -7.96
CA ALA A 12 -7.56 -16.49 -7.74
C ALA A 12 -8.03 -15.89 -6.41
N GLY A 13 -7.27 -16.14 -5.34
CA GLY A 13 -7.60 -15.70 -3.98
C GLY A 13 -6.98 -14.37 -3.57
N ALA A 14 -6.16 -13.74 -4.41
CA ALA A 14 -5.62 -12.41 -4.17
C ALA A 14 -5.66 -11.57 -5.44
N SER A 15 -6.31 -10.43 -5.38
CA SER A 15 -6.30 -9.43 -6.46
C SER A 15 -5.23 -8.37 -6.19
N ASN A 16 -4.94 -7.55 -7.20
CA ASN A 16 -3.99 -6.44 -7.08
C ASN A 16 -2.55 -6.87 -6.72
N PHE A 17 -2.24 -8.18 -6.78
CA PHE A 17 -0.90 -8.69 -6.51
C PHE A 17 0.04 -8.33 -7.64
N ARG A 18 1.03 -7.50 -7.34
CA ARG A 18 2.00 -7.03 -8.34
C ARG A 18 3.36 -6.66 -7.74
N ASP A 19 4.34 -6.67 -8.61
CA ASP A 19 5.74 -6.33 -8.37
C ASP A 19 5.95 -4.82 -8.51
N LEU A 20 6.70 -4.19 -7.62
CA LEU A 20 7.12 -2.80 -7.72
C LEU A 20 8.39 -2.61 -8.59
N GLY A 21 8.99 -3.68 -9.11
CA GLY A 21 10.18 -3.60 -9.93
C GLY A 21 9.99 -2.85 -11.25
N GLY A 22 11.08 -2.42 -11.86
CA GLY A 22 11.12 -1.83 -13.21
C GLY A 22 10.84 -0.33 -13.31
N TYR A 23 10.38 0.33 -12.26
CA TYR A 23 10.30 1.79 -12.22
C TYR A 23 11.70 2.40 -12.21
N ARG A 24 11.87 3.58 -12.83
CA ARG A 24 13.15 4.29 -12.86
C ARG A 24 13.28 5.14 -11.61
N GLY A 25 14.20 4.75 -10.73
CA GLY A 25 14.55 5.49 -9.53
C GLY A 25 15.78 6.39 -9.72
N ARG A 26 16.50 6.62 -8.62
CA ARG A 26 17.67 7.50 -8.59
C ARG A 26 18.71 7.13 -9.62
N ASP A 27 19.26 8.15 -10.29
CA ASP A 27 20.25 8.03 -11.36
C ASP A 27 19.79 7.17 -12.56
N GLY A 28 18.45 7.03 -12.74
CA GLY A 28 17.87 6.23 -13.82
C GLY A 28 17.97 4.72 -13.60
N ARG A 29 18.47 4.27 -12.43
CA ARG A 29 18.55 2.86 -12.07
C ARG A 29 17.14 2.30 -11.88
N ALA A 30 16.92 1.08 -12.36
CA ALA A 30 15.62 0.45 -12.21
C ALA A 30 15.43 -0.11 -10.79
N VAL A 31 14.23 0.04 -10.23
CA VAL A 31 13.82 -0.75 -9.05
C VAL A 31 13.94 -2.22 -9.41
N ARG A 32 14.63 -3.01 -8.57
CA ARG A 32 14.86 -4.44 -8.81
C ARG A 32 13.54 -5.20 -8.84
N TRP A 33 13.38 -6.03 -9.85
CA TRP A 33 12.27 -6.96 -9.93
C TRP A 33 12.36 -8.04 -8.85
N ARG A 34 11.20 -8.56 -8.42
CA ARG A 34 11.08 -9.68 -7.50
C ARG A 34 11.64 -9.41 -6.11
N GLN A 35 11.64 -8.15 -5.68
CA GLN A 35 12.05 -7.76 -4.33
C GLN A 35 10.89 -7.29 -3.48
N ILE A 36 10.05 -6.42 -4.02
CA ILE A 36 8.93 -5.82 -3.28
C ILE A 36 7.65 -6.04 -4.08
N PHE A 37 6.67 -6.67 -3.45
CA PHE A 37 5.34 -6.89 -3.99
C PHE A 37 4.30 -6.14 -3.17
N ARG A 38 3.17 -5.89 -3.78
CA ARG A 38 1.97 -5.38 -3.10
C ARG A 38 0.75 -6.22 -3.45
N SER A 39 -0.24 -6.29 -2.52
CA SER A 39 -1.45 -7.11 -2.69
C SER A 39 -2.60 -6.59 -1.85
N ASN A 40 -3.82 -7.10 -2.09
CA ASN A 40 -4.86 -7.20 -1.08
C ASN A 40 -4.48 -8.31 -0.07
N HIS A 41 -5.35 -8.58 0.93
CA HIS A 41 -5.06 -9.58 1.96
C HIS A 41 -4.81 -10.97 1.37
N LEU A 42 -3.98 -11.75 2.07
CA LEU A 42 -3.52 -13.08 1.66
C LEU A 42 -4.26 -14.22 2.38
N GLY A 43 -5.44 -13.94 2.91
CA GLY A 43 -6.22 -14.92 3.67
C GLY A 43 -7.08 -15.85 2.82
N HIS A 44 -7.27 -15.56 1.53
CA HIS A 44 -8.12 -16.36 0.63
C HIS A 44 -7.34 -17.02 -0.52
N LEU A 45 -6.01 -17.16 -0.37
CA LEU A 45 -5.17 -17.82 -1.36
C LEU A 45 -5.61 -19.27 -1.56
N THR A 46 -5.68 -19.70 -2.82
CA THR A 46 -5.84 -21.11 -3.18
C THR A 46 -4.49 -21.83 -3.11
N GLU A 47 -4.45 -23.16 -3.10
CA GLU A 47 -3.23 -23.94 -3.18
C GLU A 47 -2.38 -23.56 -4.41
N ALA A 48 -3.03 -23.36 -5.56
CA ALA A 48 -2.34 -22.91 -6.77
C ALA A 48 -1.73 -21.51 -6.64
N ASP A 49 -2.39 -20.59 -5.91
CA ASP A 49 -1.83 -19.28 -5.62
C ASP A 49 -0.60 -19.39 -4.71
N VAL A 50 -0.68 -20.23 -3.68
CA VAL A 50 0.42 -20.49 -2.74
C VAL A 50 1.64 -21.02 -3.49
N ASP A 51 1.47 -21.95 -4.44
CA ASP A 51 2.56 -22.48 -5.25
C ASP A 51 3.21 -21.41 -6.12
N VAL A 52 2.40 -20.51 -6.71
CA VAL A 52 2.94 -19.35 -7.46
C VAL A 52 3.77 -18.47 -6.53
N LEU A 53 3.28 -18.16 -5.32
CA LEU A 53 3.96 -17.27 -4.38
C LEU A 53 5.22 -17.91 -3.77
N ARG A 54 5.23 -19.22 -3.55
CA ARG A 54 6.45 -19.97 -3.21
C ARG A 54 7.52 -19.82 -4.27
N GLY A 55 7.13 -19.92 -5.55
CA GLY A 55 8.03 -19.72 -6.68
C GLY A 55 8.66 -18.33 -6.75
N LEU A 56 8.07 -17.33 -6.09
CA LEU A 56 8.64 -15.99 -5.95
C LEU A 56 9.66 -15.88 -4.81
N GLY A 57 9.76 -16.89 -3.95
CA GLY A 57 10.71 -16.92 -2.85
C GLY A 57 10.42 -15.89 -1.76
N LEU A 58 9.14 -15.53 -1.53
CA LEU A 58 8.74 -14.58 -0.49
C LEU A 58 9.29 -15.01 0.86
N LYS A 59 9.90 -14.08 1.59
CA LYS A 59 10.43 -14.28 2.94
C LYS A 59 9.52 -13.70 4.02
N SER A 60 8.82 -12.60 3.69
CA SER A 60 8.00 -11.87 4.65
C SER A 60 6.78 -11.21 4.03
N ALA A 61 5.76 -11.01 4.87
CA ALA A 61 4.58 -10.19 4.58
C ALA A 61 4.43 -9.09 5.62
N PHE A 62 4.19 -7.87 5.17
CA PHE A 62 3.88 -6.72 6.02
C PHE A 62 2.39 -6.44 5.96
N ASP A 63 1.69 -6.81 7.03
CA ASP A 63 0.24 -6.72 7.14
C ASP A 63 -0.15 -5.40 7.81
N LEU A 64 -0.69 -4.47 7.02
CA LEU A 64 -1.15 -3.15 7.45
C LEU A 64 -2.61 -3.14 7.93
N ARG A 65 -3.27 -4.30 8.01
CA ARG A 65 -4.67 -4.38 8.43
C ARG A 65 -4.81 -4.13 9.93
N GLY A 66 -5.94 -3.54 10.29
CA GLY A 66 -6.36 -3.43 11.69
C GLY A 66 -6.55 -4.80 12.35
N THR A 67 -6.65 -4.80 13.65
CA THR A 67 -6.69 -6.03 14.47
C THR A 67 -7.88 -6.92 14.11
N GLU A 68 -9.06 -6.34 13.97
CA GLU A 68 -10.27 -7.08 13.60
C GLU A 68 -10.23 -7.61 12.17
N GLU A 69 -9.75 -6.80 11.22
CA GLU A 69 -9.58 -7.22 9.83
C GLU A 69 -8.66 -8.44 9.69
N ARG A 70 -7.61 -8.51 10.53
CA ARG A 70 -6.68 -9.65 10.54
C ARG A 70 -7.29 -10.90 11.13
N ALA A 71 -8.10 -10.77 12.16
CA ALA A 71 -8.76 -11.90 12.82
C ALA A 71 -9.73 -12.63 11.88
N THR A 72 -10.35 -11.92 10.94
CA THR A 72 -11.32 -12.50 9.99
C THR A 72 -10.68 -13.23 8.80
N ALA A 73 -9.43 -12.94 8.46
CA ALA A 73 -8.74 -13.55 7.32
C ALA A 73 -7.23 -13.66 7.59
N ILE A 74 -6.82 -14.76 8.21
CA ILE A 74 -5.42 -15.03 8.53
C ILE A 74 -4.63 -15.24 7.23
N CYS A 75 -3.36 -14.82 7.20
CA CYS A 75 -2.49 -15.06 6.05
C CYS A 75 -2.32 -16.58 5.80
N ALA A 76 -2.58 -17.01 4.58
CA ALA A 76 -2.50 -18.42 4.19
C ALA A 76 -1.07 -18.90 3.88
N LEU A 77 -0.06 -18.04 3.92
CA LEU A 77 1.35 -18.38 3.71
C LEU A 77 2.00 -18.69 5.08
N GLU A 78 2.00 -19.95 5.48
CA GLU A 78 2.53 -20.38 6.78
C GLU A 78 4.07 -20.32 6.86
N GLU A 79 4.75 -20.32 5.72
CA GLU A 79 6.21 -20.48 5.60
C GLU A 79 6.96 -19.13 5.64
N ILE A 80 6.26 -18.00 5.70
CA ILE A 80 6.88 -16.68 5.70
C ILE A 80 6.67 -15.94 7.02
N ALA A 81 7.59 -15.04 7.34
CA ALA A 81 7.43 -14.16 8.50
C ALA A 81 6.33 -13.13 8.24
N VAL A 82 5.31 -13.05 9.11
CA VAL A 82 4.25 -12.05 9.03
C VAL A 82 4.48 -10.95 10.07
N HIS A 83 4.84 -9.76 9.59
CA HIS A 83 5.02 -8.56 10.42
C HIS A 83 3.73 -7.76 10.48
N SER A 84 3.18 -7.63 11.69
CA SER A 84 1.94 -6.86 11.91
C SER A 84 2.24 -5.40 12.17
N LEU A 85 1.77 -4.53 11.27
CA LEU A 85 1.86 -3.08 11.36
C LEU A 85 0.46 -2.46 11.31
N PRO A 86 -0.38 -2.65 12.36
CA PRO A 86 -1.81 -2.37 12.28
C PRO A 86 -2.11 -0.88 12.12
N ILE A 87 -2.90 -0.57 11.10
CA ILE A 87 -3.49 0.73 10.82
C ILE A 87 -5.00 0.51 10.74
N GLU A 88 -5.72 1.00 11.76
CA GLU A 88 -7.17 0.85 11.84
C GLU A 88 -7.86 1.70 10.75
N PRO A 89 -8.88 1.15 10.06
CA PRO A 89 -9.60 1.90 9.03
C PRO A 89 -10.52 2.94 9.67
N THR A 90 -10.33 4.22 9.37
CA THR A 90 -11.17 5.32 9.89
C THR A 90 -12.37 5.62 9.01
N VAL A 91 -12.30 5.35 7.72
CA VAL A 91 -13.31 5.73 6.74
C VAL A 91 -14.71 5.19 7.05
N VAL A 92 -14.81 3.96 7.57
CA VAL A 92 -16.11 3.37 7.93
C VAL A 92 -16.74 4.09 9.13
N ALA A 93 -15.92 4.47 10.11
CA ALA A 93 -16.39 5.23 11.27
C ALA A 93 -16.85 6.63 10.87
N ASP A 94 -16.09 7.30 9.99
CA ASP A 94 -16.42 8.63 9.47
C ASP A 94 -17.76 8.62 8.70
N LEU A 95 -17.97 7.64 7.83
CA LEU A 95 -19.22 7.49 7.07
C LEU A 95 -20.40 7.15 7.97
N ARG A 96 -20.19 6.32 8.99
CA ARG A 96 -21.24 5.99 9.97
C ARG A 96 -21.65 7.22 10.77
N ALA A 97 -20.70 8.03 11.22
CA ALA A 97 -20.97 9.28 11.92
C ALA A 97 -21.81 10.26 11.07
N LEU A 98 -21.56 10.34 9.75
CA LEU A 98 -22.37 11.13 8.84
C LEU A 98 -23.82 10.60 8.73
N LEU A 99 -24.00 9.29 8.62
CA LEU A 99 -25.33 8.65 8.59
C LEU A 99 -26.09 8.89 9.91
N ASP A 100 -25.43 8.74 11.04
CA ASP A 100 -26.03 8.95 12.37
C ASP A 100 -26.41 10.41 12.58
N ALA A 101 -25.71 11.35 11.95
CA ALA A 101 -26.05 12.77 11.92
C ALA A 101 -27.19 13.12 10.95
N GLY A 102 -27.76 12.13 10.24
CA GLY A 102 -28.82 12.33 9.26
C GLY A 102 -28.37 12.98 7.97
N SER A 103 -27.08 13.04 7.70
CA SER A 103 -26.53 13.55 6.44
C SER A 103 -26.70 12.52 5.32
N PRO A 104 -27.18 12.89 4.13
CA PRO A 104 -27.21 11.98 3.00
C PRO A 104 -25.77 11.65 2.58
N LEU A 105 -25.45 10.36 2.43
CA LEU A 105 -24.16 9.93 1.90
C LEU A 105 -24.10 10.21 0.40
N SER A 106 -23.24 11.16 0.03
CA SER A 106 -22.88 11.45 -1.35
C SER A 106 -21.48 10.97 -1.71
N SER A 107 -21.18 10.90 -2.99
CA SER A 107 -19.81 10.60 -3.46
C SER A 107 -18.78 11.65 -2.99
N ALA A 108 -19.20 12.90 -2.81
CA ALA A 108 -18.33 13.96 -2.31
C ALA A 108 -17.93 13.72 -0.86
N GLU A 109 -18.90 13.37 0.02
CA GLU A 109 -18.64 13.04 1.43
C GLU A 109 -17.80 11.77 1.58
N ALA A 110 -18.05 10.76 0.74
CA ALA A 110 -17.20 9.57 0.69
C ALA A 110 -15.75 9.91 0.28
N ALA A 111 -15.57 10.78 -0.72
CA ALA A 111 -14.25 11.22 -1.15
C ALA A 111 -13.54 12.05 -0.07
N ASP A 112 -14.28 12.88 0.70
CA ASP A 112 -13.72 13.63 1.84
C ASP A 112 -13.30 12.70 2.97
N ALA A 113 -14.11 11.69 3.31
CA ALA A 113 -13.76 10.66 4.28
C ALA A 113 -12.50 9.90 3.85
N MET A 114 -12.38 9.55 2.56
CA MET A 114 -11.17 8.94 2.01
C MET A 114 -9.95 9.86 2.18
N ARG A 115 -10.04 11.15 1.81
CA ARG A 115 -8.94 12.11 2.00
C ARG A 115 -8.56 12.24 3.48
N ASN A 116 -9.52 12.24 4.40
CA ASN A 116 -9.26 12.29 5.84
C ASN A 116 -8.53 11.03 6.33
N SER A 117 -8.90 9.85 5.83
CA SER A 117 -8.18 8.60 6.10
C SER A 117 -6.71 8.70 5.67
N TYR A 118 -6.43 9.23 4.48
CA TYR A 118 -5.04 9.43 4.01
C TYR A 118 -4.26 10.45 4.86
N ARG A 119 -4.90 11.53 5.31
CA ARG A 119 -4.29 12.47 6.26
C ARG A 119 -3.92 11.79 7.58
N SER A 120 -4.75 10.86 8.06
CA SER A 120 -4.50 10.10 9.27
C SER A 120 -3.30 9.15 9.15
N TYR A 121 -2.95 8.70 7.94
CA TYR A 121 -1.76 7.88 7.74
C TYR A 121 -0.49 8.62 8.17
N VAL A 122 -0.41 9.91 7.89
CA VAL A 122 0.72 10.74 8.33
C VAL A 122 0.62 11.08 9.81
N ARG A 123 -0.51 11.64 10.26
CA ARG A 123 -0.65 12.21 11.61
C ARG A 123 -0.70 11.17 12.72
N GLN A 124 -1.24 9.99 12.44
CA GLN A 124 -1.50 8.97 13.47
C GLN A 124 -0.70 7.69 13.26
N ASN A 125 -0.30 7.40 12.03
CA ASN A 125 0.27 6.11 11.66
C ASN A 125 1.72 6.16 11.16
N THR A 126 2.38 7.31 11.20
CA THR A 126 3.82 7.46 10.87
C THR A 126 4.69 6.41 11.56
N PRO A 127 4.49 6.04 12.86
CA PRO A 127 5.29 5.00 13.50
C PRO A 127 5.18 3.62 12.84
N ARG A 128 4.05 3.30 12.17
CA ARG A 128 3.86 2.04 11.45
C ARG A 128 4.66 2.02 10.15
N PHE A 129 4.69 3.14 9.45
CA PHE A 129 5.51 3.29 8.24
C PHE A 129 7.01 3.36 8.59
N SER A 130 7.39 4.01 9.69
CA SER A 130 8.76 3.98 10.21
C SER A 130 9.23 2.54 10.49
N ALA A 131 8.41 1.73 11.16
CA ALA A 131 8.71 0.32 11.38
C ALA A 131 8.84 -0.47 10.07
N LEU A 132 7.99 -0.19 9.05
CA LEU A 132 8.14 -0.79 7.72
C LEU A 132 9.51 -0.45 7.12
N PHE A 133 9.96 0.81 7.18
CA PHE A 133 11.27 1.20 6.67
C PHE A 133 12.43 0.57 7.44
N THR A 134 12.30 0.38 8.76
CA THR A 134 13.28 -0.38 9.56
C THR A 134 13.44 -1.80 9.01
N HIS A 135 12.34 -2.49 8.76
CA HIS A 135 12.38 -3.83 8.19
C HIS A 135 12.95 -3.87 6.77
N LEU A 136 12.65 -2.87 5.92
CA LEU A 136 13.25 -2.78 4.58
C LEU A 136 14.78 -2.65 4.63
N LEU A 137 15.32 -2.02 5.67
CA LEU A 137 16.76 -1.88 5.89
C LEU A 137 17.41 -3.17 6.45
N GLU A 138 16.63 -4.08 7.04
CA GLU A 138 17.09 -5.35 7.61
C GLU A 138 17.14 -6.51 6.57
N ASP A 139 16.92 -6.23 5.29
CA ASP A 139 16.95 -7.20 4.17
C ASP A 139 15.93 -8.34 4.29
N HIS A 140 14.67 -7.99 4.41
CA HIS A 140 13.55 -8.95 4.42
C HIS A 140 12.99 -9.30 3.03
N ALA A 141 13.66 -8.86 1.95
CA ALA A 141 13.24 -9.15 0.57
C ALA A 141 13.57 -10.59 0.14
N PRO A 142 12.79 -11.20 -0.74
CA PRO A 142 11.53 -10.72 -1.33
C PRO A 142 10.39 -10.64 -0.31
N LEU A 143 9.64 -9.54 -0.37
CA LEU A 143 8.56 -9.26 0.59
C LEU A 143 7.26 -8.81 -0.11
N VAL A 144 6.13 -8.95 0.59
CA VAL A 144 4.83 -8.41 0.14
C VAL A 144 4.25 -7.47 1.19
N ILE A 145 3.77 -6.31 0.74
CA ILE A 145 3.06 -5.33 1.56
C ILE A 145 1.58 -5.42 1.21
N HIS A 146 0.72 -5.60 2.20
CA HIS A 146 -0.71 -5.73 1.97
C HIS A 146 -1.55 -5.08 3.08
N CYS A 147 -2.78 -4.80 2.73
CA CYS A 147 -3.87 -4.49 3.67
C CYS A 147 -5.11 -5.30 3.26
N THR A 148 -6.31 -4.84 3.52
CA THR A 148 -7.54 -5.55 3.12
C THR A 148 -7.73 -5.53 1.61
N ALA A 149 -7.77 -4.35 0.98
CA ALA A 149 -7.93 -4.19 -0.47
C ALA A 149 -6.59 -4.05 -1.24
N GLY A 150 -5.46 -3.88 -0.54
CA GLY A 150 -4.17 -3.58 -1.17
C GLY A 150 -4.13 -2.23 -1.88
N LYS A 151 -5.00 -1.31 -1.48
CA LYS A 151 -5.38 -0.09 -2.17
C LYS A 151 -4.80 1.14 -1.47
N ASP A 152 -5.33 1.50 -0.31
CA ASP A 152 -5.09 2.77 0.38
C ASP A 152 -3.83 2.73 1.26
N ARG A 153 -3.84 2.00 2.36
CA ARG A 153 -2.68 1.83 3.27
C ARG A 153 -1.46 1.29 2.53
N THR A 154 -1.67 0.25 1.73
CA THR A 154 -0.65 -0.33 0.85
C THR A 154 -0.19 0.65 -0.22
N GLY A 155 -1.12 1.43 -0.80
CA GLY A 155 -0.82 2.44 -1.81
C GLY A 155 0.10 3.53 -1.27
N PHE A 156 -0.19 4.05 -0.08
CA PHE A 156 0.66 5.06 0.58
C PHE A 156 2.02 4.49 0.96
N ALA A 157 2.08 3.28 1.54
CA ALA A 157 3.35 2.60 1.85
C ALA A 157 4.23 2.43 0.61
N CYS A 158 3.66 1.94 -0.52
CA CYS A 158 4.38 1.77 -1.78
C CYS A 158 4.83 3.12 -2.38
N ALA A 159 4.01 4.16 -2.28
CA ALA A 159 4.39 5.50 -2.72
C ALA A 159 5.60 6.03 -1.94
N LEU A 160 5.62 5.88 -0.61
CA LEU A 160 6.78 6.25 0.21
C LEU A 160 8.04 5.47 -0.18
N ILE A 161 7.93 4.16 -0.41
CA ILE A 161 9.07 3.34 -0.83
C ILE A 161 9.61 3.79 -2.18
N LEU A 162 8.74 4.01 -3.15
CA LEU A 162 9.15 4.48 -4.48
C LEU A 162 9.80 5.88 -4.42
N HIS A 163 9.28 6.79 -3.59
CA HIS A 163 9.93 8.07 -3.31
C HIS A 163 11.33 7.92 -2.68
N ALA A 164 11.46 7.03 -1.69
CA ALA A 164 12.77 6.76 -1.07
C ALA A 164 13.80 6.26 -2.08
N LEU A 165 13.35 5.52 -3.10
CA LEU A 165 14.19 5.04 -4.20
C LEU A 165 14.37 6.07 -5.34
N GLY A 166 13.80 7.28 -5.20
CA GLY A 166 13.95 8.36 -6.17
C GLY A 166 13.13 8.18 -7.45
N VAL A 167 12.05 7.40 -7.39
CA VAL A 167 11.11 7.24 -8.52
C VAL A 167 10.30 8.54 -8.69
N PRO A 168 10.13 9.07 -9.92
CA PRO A 168 9.35 10.28 -10.19
C PRO A 168 7.87 10.13 -9.85
N ASP A 169 7.24 11.24 -9.47
CA ASP A 169 5.85 11.32 -9.00
C ASP A 169 4.83 10.77 -10.02
N ASP A 170 5.07 10.98 -11.32
CA ASP A 170 4.22 10.48 -12.39
C ASP A 170 4.20 8.94 -12.44
N GLN A 171 5.34 8.28 -12.23
CA GLN A 171 5.43 6.83 -12.18
C GLN A 171 4.83 6.27 -10.88
N ILE A 172 5.00 6.97 -9.76
CA ILE A 172 4.36 6.64 -8.49
C ILE A 172 2.83 6.72 -8.61
N ALA A 173 2.33 7.79 -9.22
CA ALA A 173 0.91 7.95 -9.49
C ALA A 173 0.38 6.85 -10.43
N GLN A 174 1.15 6.48 -11.45
CA GLN A 174 0.80 5.36 -12.34
C GLN A 174 0.68 4.04 -11.58
N ASP A 175 1.68 3.68 -10.73
CA ASP A 175 1.57 2.47 -9.91
C ASP A 175 0.32 2.51 -9.02
N TYR A 176 0.09 3.62 -8.34
CA TYR A 176 -1.05 3.77 -7.46
C TYR A 176 -2.38 3.55 -8.20
N LEU A 177 -2.55 4.18 -9.37
CA LEU A 177 -3.77 4.11 -10.19
C LEU A 177 -3.96 2.75 -10.89
N LEU A 178 -2.92 1.93 -11.06
CA LEU A 178 -3.06 0.54 -11.50
C LEU A 178 -3.97 -0.29 -10.59
N THR A 179 -4.18 0.16 -9.36
CA THR A 179 -5.15 -0.44 -8.43
C THR A 179 -6.55 -0.52 -9.05
N ASN A 180 -7.01 0.52 -9.75
CA ASN A 180 -8.32 0.55 -10.40
C ASN A 180 -8.46 -0.52 -11.51
N ARG A 181 -7.34 -0.99 -12.06
CA ARG A 181 -7.32 -2.05 -13.07
C ARG A 181 -7.26 -3.45 -12.47
N PHE A 182 -6.55 -3.63 -11.36
CA PHE A 182 -6.20 -4.96 -10.86
C PHE A 182 -6.96 -5.36 -9.60
N TYR A 183 -7.49 -4.41 -8.84
CA TYR A 183 -8.30 -4.71 -7.67
C TYR A 183 -9.66 -5.25 -8.10
N ARG A 184 -10.02 -6.42 -7.58
CA ARG A 184 -11.36 -7.01 -7.70
C ARG A 184 -12.07 -6.85 -6.37
N ARG A 185 -13.16 -6.11 -6.37
CA ARG A 185 -14.00 -5.92 -5.20
C ARG A 185 -14.68 -7.24 -4.84
N ASP A 186 -14.77 -7.53 -3.55
CA ASP A 186 -15.70 -8.52 -3.05
C ASP A 186 -17.13 -7.93 -3.13
N PRO A 187 -18.06 -8.59 -3.86
CA PRO A 187 -19.42 -8.09 -3.99
C PRO A 187 -20.16 -7.92 -2.67
N SER A 188 -19.79 -8.68 -1.62
CA SER A 188 -20.43 -8.62 -0.31
C SER A 188 -19.97 -7.44 0.57
N SER A 189 -18.87 -6.78 0.21
CA SER A 189 -18.19 -5.83 1.12
C SER A 189 -18.88 -4.47 1.32
N VAL A 190 -19.88 -4.09 0.51
CA VAL A 190 -20.54 -2.76 0.54
C VAL A 190 -21.98 -2.79 0.00
N SER A 191 -22.76 -3.81 0.36
CA SER A 191 -24.08 -4.08 -0.24
C SER A 191 -25.16 -3.01 -0.01
N ASP A 192 -25.04 -2.22 1.06
CA ASP A 192 -26.11 -1.31 1.50
C ASP A 192 -25.83 0.18 1.23
N LEU A 193 -24.72 0.49 0.54
CA LEU A 193 -24.35 1.87 0.20
C LEU A 193 -24.82 2.24 -1.21
N PRO A 194 -25.15 3.54 -1.43
CA PRO A 194 -25.40 4.05 -2.79
C PRO A 194 -24.24 3.72 -3.75
N GLU A 195 -24.56 3.37 -5.00
CA GLU A 195 -23.54 2.96 -5.98
C GLU A 195 -22.45 4.02 -6.17
N ALA A 196 -22.82 5.32 -6.20
CA ALA A 196 -21.86 6.42 -6.32
C ALA A 196 -20.87 6.49 -5.13
N VAL A 197 -21.32 6.18 -3.91
CA VAL A 197 -20.47 6.07 -2.71
C VAL A 197 -19.58 4.84 -2.81
N THR A 198 -20.16 3.72 -3.17
CA THR A 198 -19.46 2.45 -3.36
C THR A 198 -18.32 2.58 -4.38
N GLN A 199 -18.57 3.26 -5.50
CA GLN A 199 -17.55 3.52 -6.51
C GLN A 199 -16.35 4.27 -5.95
N VAL A 200 -16.57 5.32 -5.14
CA VAL A 200 -15.51 6.05 -4.47
C VAL A 200 -14.72 5.15 -3.51
N LEU A 201 -15.42 4.38 -2.68
CA LEU A 201 -14.79 3.51 -1.68
C LEU A 201 -14.02 2.34 -2.28
N THR A 202 -14.34 1.91 -3.48
CA THR A 202 -13.73 0.75 -4.14
C THR A 202 -12.69 1.11 -5.21
N SER A 203 -12.55 2.38 -5.55
CA SER A 203 -11.52 2.90 -6.44
C SER A 203 -10.43 3.68 -5.69
N VAL A 204 -9.43 4.15 -6.42
CA VAL A 204 -8.44 5.11 -5.95
C VAL A 204 -8.39 6.31 -6.89
N GLU A 205 -8.16 7.49 -6.30
CA GLU A 205 -7.99 8.76 -7.03
C GLU A 205 -6.69 9.42 -6.58
N SER A 206 -6.02 10.12 -7.49
CA SER A 206 -4.78 10.84 -7.16
C SER A 206 -4.97 11.85 -6.01
N SER A 207 -6.17 12.41 -5.86
CA SER A 207 -6.53 13.33 -4.79
C SER A 207 -6.43 12.71 -3.38
N PHE A 208 -6.62 11.39 -3.26
CA PHE A 208 -6.50 10.71 -1.97
C PHE A 208 -5.03 10.62 -1.53
N LEU A 209 -4.17 10.17 -2.44
CA LEU A 209 -2.73 10.11 -2.18
C LEU A 209 -2.14 11.51 -1.94
N ALA A 210 -2.55 12.51 -2.73
CA ALA A 210 -2.14 13.90 -2.57
C ALA A 210 -2.46 14.45 -1.17
N ALA A 211 -3.63 14.11 -0.59
CA ALA A 211 -4.02 14.56 0.75
C ALA A 211 -3.03 14.13 1.86
N SER A 212 -2.32 13.00 1.70
CA SER A 212 -1.25 12.62 2.64
C SER A 212 0.01 13.46 2.43
N PHE A 213 0.39 13.75 1.19
CA PHE A 213 1.55 14.60 0.90
C PHE A 213 1.33 16.06 1.27
N ASP A 214 0.10 16.58 1.17
CA ASP A 214 -0.26 17.90 1.69
C ASP A 214 -0.01 18.00 3.21
N VAL A 215 -0.38 16.95 3.96
CA VAL A 215 -0.09 16.88 5.41
C VAL A 215 1.41 16.78 5.69
N ILE A 216 2.15 16.01 4.91
CA ILE A 216 3.61 15.94 5.02
C ILE A 216 4.21 17.34 4.85
N SER A 217 3.79 18.07 3.82
CA SER A 217 4.26 19.43 3.59
C SER A 217 3.87 20.39 4.70
N ALA A 218 2.65 20.28 5.25
CA ALA A 218 2.14 21.14 6.31
C ALA A 218 2.82 20.87 7.67
N ASP A 219 2.98 19.60 8.04
CA ASP A 219 3.38 19.17 9.39
C ASP A 219 4.91 19.00 9.49
N TYR A 220 5.63 18.72 8.40
CA TYR A 220 7.08 18.47 8.35
C TYR A 220 7.85 19.46 7.44
N GLY A 221 7.15 20.31 6.69
CA GLY A 221 7.74 21.24 5.73
C GLY A 221 7.99 20.64 4.35
N ASP A 222 8.58 19.46 4.26
CA ASP A 222 8.80 18.74 3.01
C ASP A 222 8.92 17.22 3.21
N LEU A 223 8.95 16.49 2.10
CA LEU A 223 9.04 15.03 2.11
C LEU A 223 10.38 14.53 2.67
N GLU A 224 11.48 15.25 2.44
CA GLU A 224 12.81 14.88 2.96
C GLU A 224 12.85 14.98 4.49
N SER A 225 12.24 16.02 5.06
CA SER A 225 12.08 16.18 6.50
C SER A 225 11.21 15.06 7.08
N TYR A 226 10.10 14.70 6.41
CA TYR A 226 9.28 13.57 6.83
C TYR A 226 10.03 12.24 6.82
N PHE A 227 10.83 11.97 5.79
CA PHE A 227 11.70 10.79 5.77
C PHE A 227 12.66 10.76 6.94
N ARG A 228 13.33 11.88 7.20
CA ARG A 228 14.34 11.98 8.26
C ARG A 228 13.71 11.91 9.67
N GLU A 229 12.69 12.72 9.91
CA GLU A 229 12.13 12.96 11.26
C GLU A 229 10.97 12.01 11.59
N GLY A 230 10.13 11.73 10.61
CA GLY A 230 8.99 10.86 10.78
C GLY A 230 9.33 9.38 10.63
N LEU A 231 10.08 9.04 9.58
CA LEU A 231 10.35 7.65 9.23
C LEU A 231 11.71 7.14 9.70
N GLY A 232 12.62 8.01 10.14
CA GLY A 232 13.98 7.63 10.52
C GLY A 232 14.88 7.28 9.32
N VAL A 233 14.54 7.77 8.12
CA VAL A 233 15.24 7.49 6.87
C VAL A 233 16.04 8.73 6.45
N GLY A 234 17.25 8.85 6.99
CA GLY A 234 18.20 9.88 6.59
C GLY A 234 18.99 9.50 5.33
N PRO A 235 20.00 10.30 4.95
CA PRO A 235 20.80 10.04 3.75
C PRO A 235 21.50 8.68 3.74
N ARG A 236 21.94 8.18 4.91
CA ARG A 236 22.60 6.89 5.06
C ARG A 236 21.62 5.72 4.81
N GLU A 237 20.47 5.78 5.45
CA GLU A 237 19.40 4.78 5.33
C GLU A 237 18.87 4.76 3.89
N ARG A 238 18.72 5.93 3.27
CA ARG A 238 18.31 6.03 1.86
C ARG A 238 19.34 5.37 0.93
N ALA A 239 20.63 5.64 1.11
CA ALA A 239 21.68 5.00 0.33
C ALA A 239 21.68 3.47 0.51
N ALA A 240 21.36 2.96 1.71
CA ALA A 240 21.21 1.53 1.96
C ALA A 240 20.02 0.94 1.23
N LEU A 241 18.85 1.63 1.25
CA LEU A 241 17.67 1.21 0.48
C LEU A 241 17.96 1.18 -1.03
N GLU A 242 18.61 2.20 -1.56
CA GLU A 242 19.03 2.26 -2.97
C GLU A 242 19.97 1.12 -3.35
N ALA A 243 20.94 0.80 -2.48
CA ALA A 243 21.85 -0.33 -2.71
C ALA A 243 21.13 -1.67 -2.71
N SER A 244 20.12 -1.85 -1.85
CA SER A 244 19.33 -3.09 -1.74
C SER A 244 18.32 -3.23 -2.86
N TYR A 245 17.64 -2.15 -3.26
CA TYR A 245 16.44 -2.23 -4.11
C TYR A 245 16.59 -1.61 -5.51
N LEU A 246 17.66 -0.88 -5.83
CA LEU A 246 17.95 -0.45 -7.19
C LEU A 246 18.94 -1.39 -7.87
N ALA A 247 18.73 -1.61 -9.16
CA ALA A 247 19.67 -2.34 -9.99
C ALA A 247 21.02 -1.59 -10.07
N PRO A 248 22.14 -2.32 -10.26
CA PRO A 248 23.45 -1.72 -10.46
C PRO A 248 23.49 -0.74 -11.63
#